data_8fb880c7bd1fd6eae6a6eaf9f7cdfed0
#
_entry.id   8fb880c7bd1fd6eae6a6eaf9f7cdfed0
#
_cell.length_a   1.000
_cell.length_b   1.000
_cell.length_c   1.000
_cell.angle_alpha   90.00
_cell.angle_beta   90.00
_cell.angle_gamma   90.00
#
_symmetry.space_group_name_H-M   'P 1'
#
loop_
_entity.id
_entity.type
_entity.pdbx_description
1 polymer ?
#
loop_
_entity_poly.entity_id
_entity_poly.type
_entity_poly.pdbx_seq_one_letter_code
_entity_poly.pdbx_strand_id
1 'polypeptide(L)'
;IIFIHQINNVEVFEEGKTTTTSSIMYDIVRKISSGKKINLTLNDKNKLQLESDKSIFNLNCINHSEFPVTDENYNNNEFLIKSKQLLKLLNKCKFSVSNDETRHYLSGIYFHQTEVDEKNYLTAVATDSHRMSISKIKLDKEINFDPIILPKKTIFQLCTILDNYDGDVKISNMKSKIKFELSNSILISKLIDGKFPNYVQVIPKKNHKKLEIDLKLFLNSVDRVASISLDKKDGVKFSLTKNSLNLSVNNANSGDGN
;
A
#
# COMPACT_ATOMS: atom_id res chain seq x y z
N ILE A 1 -4.31 10.03 5.72
CA ILE A 1 -3.44 10.12 4.53
C ILE A 1 -3.66 11.46 3.87
N ILE A 2 -2.57 12.12 3.50
CA ILE A 2 -2.57 13.34 2.68
C ILE A 2 -1.81 13.00 1.40
N PHE A 3 -2.39 13.33 0.27
CA PHE A 3 -1.75 13.19 -1.03
C PHE A 3 -1.66 14.55 -1.70
N ILE A 4 -0.48 14.94 -2.09
CA ILE A 4 -0.19 16.20 -2.77
C ILE A 4 0.34 15.85 -4.16
N HIS A 5 -0.21 16.45 -5.20
CA HIS A 5 0.25 16.26 -6.56
C HIS A 5 0.39 17.61 -7.25
N GLN A 6 1.51 17.81 -7.92
CA GLN A 6 1.77 19.00 -8.71
C GLN A 6 1.46 18.72 -10.18
N ILE A 7 0.61 19.55 -10.76
CA ILE A 7 0.27 19.51 -12.20
C ILE A 7 1.10 20.57 -12.91
N ASN A 8 1.92 20.17 -13.89
CA ASN A 8 2.89 21.07 -14.53
C ASN A 8 2.36 21.81 -15.77
N ASN A 9 1.35 21.32 -16.46
CA ASN A 9 0.85 21.91 -17.70
C ASN A 9 -0.44 22.72 -17.44
N VAL A 10 -0.31 23.81 -16.67
CA VAL A 10 -1.43 24.67 -16.27
C VAL A 10 -1.07 26.11 -16.57
N GLU A 11 -2.00 26.85 -17.18
CA GLU A 11 -1.95 28.30 -17.27
C GLU A 11 -2.64 28.89 -16.04
N VAL A 12 -1.90 29.67 -15.24
CA VAL A 12 -2.43 30.36 -14.07
C VAL A 12 -2.59 31.83 -14.41
N PHE A 13 -3.84 32.29 -14.47
CA PHE A 13 -4.16 33.71 -14.74
C PHE A 13 -4.19 34.53 -13.44
N GLU A 14 -4.64 33.93 -12.36
CA GLU A 14 -4.71 34.51 -11.03
C GLU A 14 -4.39 33.45 -9.99
N GLU A 15 -3.49 33.78 -9.06
CA GLU A 15 -3.13 32.87 -7.96
C GLU A 15 -4.25 32.82 -6.91
N GLY A 16 -4.53 31.63 -6.40
CA GLY A 16 -5.56 31.45 -5.37
C GLY A 16 -5.49 30.09 -4.67
N LYS A 17 -6.24 29.99 -3.58
CA LYS A 17 -6.37 28.76 -2.78
C LYS A 17 -7.83 28.52 -2.44
N THR A 18 -8.31 27.33 -2.66
CA THR A 18 -9.67 26.92 -2.27
C THR A 18 -9.72 25.43 -1.94
N THR A 19 -10.82 25.00 -1.34
CA THR A 19 -11.09 23.59 -1.06
C THR A 19 -12.45 23.20 -1.62
N THR A 20 -12.60 21.99 -2.10
CA THR A 20 -13.90 21.44 -2.50
C THR A 20 -13.95 19.92 -2.23
N THR A 21 -15.13 19.34 -2.35
CA THR A 21 -15.33 17.90 -2.13
C THR A 21 -14.62 17.07 -3.20
N SER A 22 -13.60 16.30 -2.81
CA SER A 22 -12.76 15.54 -3.73
C SER A 22 -13.54 14.50 -4.55
N SER A 23 -14.55 13.82 -3.95
CA SER A 23 -15.35 12.83 -4.66
C SER A 23 -16.16 13.45 -5.80
N ILE A 24 -16.78 14.63 -5.55
CA ILE A 24 -17.55 15.34 -6.59
C ILE A 24 -16.61 15.82 -7.70
N MET A 25 -15.49 16.42 -7.35
CA MET A 25 -14.48 16.86 -8.32
C MET A 25 -14.00 15.69 -9.19
N TYR A 26 -13.69 14.57 -8.57
CA TYR A 26 -13.29 13.36 -9.27
C TYR A 26 -14.38 12.84 -10.22
N ASP A 27 -15.62 12.78 -9.75
CA ASP A 27 -16.75 12.29 -10.55
C ASP A 27 -17.05 13.17 -11.78
N ILE A 28 -16.83 14.49 -11.67
CA ILE A 28 -16.97 15.42 -12.79
C ILE A 28 -15.80 15.21 -13.77
N VAL A 29 -14.56 15.31 -13.28
CA VAL A 29 -13.37 15.29 -14.13
C VAL A 29 -13.25 14.00 -14.93
N ARG A 30 -13.54 12.84 -14.31
CA ARG A 30 -13.48 11.54 -15.00
C ARG A 30 -14.52 11.37 -16.13
N LYS A 31 -15.57 12.20 -16.16
CA LYS A 31 -16.63 12.18 -17.20
C LYS A 31 -16.35 13.18 -18.32
N ILE A 32 -15.38 14.07 -18.14
CA ILE A 32 -14.93 14.97 -19.19
C ILE A 32 -14.11 14.17 -20.20
N SER A 33 -14.36 14.38 -21.47
CA SER A 33 -13.66 13.67 -22.54
C SER A 33 -12.15 13.99 -22.52
N SER A 34 -11.33 12.98 -22.75
CA SER A 34 -9.86 13.15 -22.80
C SER A 34 -9.45 14.24 -23.82
N GLY A 35 -8.46 15.05 -23.45
CA GLY A 35 -7.92 16.13 -24.28
C GLY A 35 -8.72 17.43 -24.23
N LYS A 36 -9.79 17.51 -23.44
CA LYS A 36 -10.54 18.76 -23.26
C LYS A 36 -9.89 19.67 -22.24
N LYS A 37 -9.96 20.98 -22.49
CA LYS A 37 -9.50 22.01 -21.55
C LYS A 37 -10.51 22.14 -20.41
N ILE A 38 -10.00 22.27 -19.18
CA ILE A 38 -10.78 22.55 -17.99
C ILE A 38 -10.36 23.91 -17.46
N ASN A 39 -11.29 24.82 -17.29
CA ASN A 39 -11.08 26.11 -16.64
C ASN A 39 -11.63 26.01 -15.20
N LEU A 40 -10.83 26.48 -14.26
CA LEU A 40 -11.21 26.57 -12.84
C LEU A 40 -11.18 28.03 -12.42
N THR A 41 -12.29 28.54 -11.90
CA THR A 41 -12.42 29.92 -11.44
C THR A 41 -13.12 29.95 -10.08
N LEU A 42 -12.55 30.67 -9.12
CA LEU A 42 -13.21 30.94 -7.85
C LEU A 42 -14.06 32.21 -8.01
N ASN A 43 -15.37 32.08 -7.78
CA ASN A 43 -16.28 33.24 -7.89
C ASN A 43 -16.44 33.96 -6.54
N ASP A 44 -17.02 35.19 -6.57
CA ASP A 44 -17.25 36.03 -5.40
C ASP A 44 -18.14 35.40 -4.32
N LYS A 45 -18.88 34.34 -4.67
CA LYS A 45 -19.75 33.58 -3.72
C LYS A 45 -19.00 32.42 -3.09
N ASN A 46 -17.67 32.39 -3.16
CA ASN A 46 -16.81 31.30 -2.66
C ASN A 46 -17.20 29.92 -3.22
N LYS A 47 -17.53 29.86 -4.52
CA LYS A 47 -17.77 28.62 -5.25
C LYS A 47 -16.70 28.44 -6.32
N LEU A 48 -16.19 27.22 -6.42
CA LEU A 48 -15.29 26.83 -7.50
C LEU A 48 -16.11 26.49 -8.74
N GLN A 49 -16.03 27.31 -9.75
CA GLN A 49 -16.59 27.07 -11.06
C GLN A 49 -15.62 26.22 -11.87
N LEU A 50 -16.10 25.11 -12.39
CA LEU A 50 -15.40 24.24 -13.32
C LEU A 50 -16.12 24.26 -14.64
N GLU A 51 -15.41 24.68 -15.70
CA GLU A 51 -15.96 24.73 -17.06
C GLU A 51 -15.18 23.82 -18.00
N SER A 52 -15.90 23.07 -18.81
CA SER A 52 -15.34 22.30 -19.92
C SER A 52 -16.35 22.16 -21.03
N ASP A 53 -15.96 22.55 -22.25
CA ASP A 53 -16.85 22.65 -23.42
C ASP A 53 -18.12 23.49 -23.10
N LYS A 54 -19.30 22.85 -23.12
CA LYS A 54 -20.60 23.47 -22.80
C LYS A 54 -21.07 23.19 -21.37
N SER A 55 -20.25 22.53 -20.56
CA SER A 55 -20.61 22.13 -19.22
C SER A 55 -20.02 23.08 -18.18
N ILE A 56 -20.87 23.54 -17.26
CA ILE A 56 -20.49 24.43 -16.17
C ILE A 56 -20.95 23.80 -14.84
N PHE A 57 -20.04 23.66 -13.91
CA PHE A 57 -20.31 23.13 -12.57
C PHE A 57 -19.89 24.17 -11.53
N ASN A 58 -20.72 24.41 -10.53
CA ASN A 58 -20.43 25.30 -9.41
C ASN A 58 -20.34 24.48 -8.13
N LEU A 59 -19.12 24.28 -7.64
CA LEU A 59 -18.83 23.47 -6.46
C LEU A 59 -18.77 24.35 -5.21
N ASN A 60 -19.39 23.90 -4.14
CA ASN A 60 -19.26 24.57 -2.85
C ASN A 60 -17.83 24.42 -2.31
N CYS A 61 -17.29 25.49 -1.78
CA CYS A 61 -15.96 25.55 -1.19
C CYS A 61 -16.03 25.82 0.30
N ILE A 62 -15.04 25.30 1.02
CA ILE A 62 -14.76 25.64 2.42
C ILE A 62 -13.54 26.56 2.40
N ASN A 63 -13.43 27.44 3.38
CA ASN A 63 -12.29 28.33 3.46
C ASN A 63 -10.99 27.52 3.55
N HIS A 64 -10.01 27.89 2.73
CA HIS A 64 -8.73 27.20 2.68
C HIS A 64 -8.00 27.21 4.04
N SER A 65 -8.25 28.17 4.93
CA SER A 65 -7.69 28.21 6.27
C SER A 65 -8.15 27.05 7.17
N GLU A 66 -9.27 26.41 6.83
CA GLU A 66 -9.78 25.24 7.54
C GLU A 66 -9.13 23.93 7.04
N PHE A 67 -8.35 23.99 5.96
CA PHE A 67 -7.63 22.82 5.49
C PHE A 67 -6.49 22.46 6.45
N PRO A 68 -6.41 21.20 6.91
CA PRO A 68 -5.39 20.81 7.87
C PRO A 68 -4.00 20.95 7.28
N VAL A 69 -3.21 21.86 7.85
CA VAL A 69 -1.79 22.01 7.54
C VAL A 69 -1.00 20.94 8.30
N THR A 70 -0.08 20.30 7.64
CA THR A 70 0.88 19.42 8.30
C THR A 70 2.10 20.22 8.68
N ASP A 71 2.42 20.27 9.98
CA ASP A 71 3.69 20.82 10.44
C ASP A 71 4.85 20.07 9.78
N GLU A 72 5.68 20.82 9.08
CA GLU A 72 6.78 20.30 8.26
C GLU A 72 8.08 20.06 9.06
N ASN A 73 8.00 19.80 10.34
CA ASN A 73 9.17 19.44 11.13
C ASN A 73 9.58 18.00 10.83
N TYR A 74 10.29 17.82 9.72
CA TYR A 74 10.89 16.54 9.31
C TYR A 74 12.20 16.34 10.07
N ASN A 75 12.32 15.21 10.78
CA ASN A 75 13.62 14.78 11.28
C ASN A 75 14.53 14.45 10.08
N ASN A 76 15.83 14.70 10.21
CA ASN A 76 16.83 14.53 9.14
C ASN A 76 17.07 13.07 8.69
N ASN A 77 16.17 12.15 9.01
CA ASN A 77 16.27 10.74 8.68
C ASN A 77 15.59 10.47 7.33
N GLU A 78 16.30 10.82 6.26
CA GLU A 78 15.82 10.64 4.89
C GLU A 78 16.69 9.63 4.15
N PHE A 79 16.06 8.80 3.34
CA PHE A 79 16.77 7.90 2.43
C PHE A 79 16.01 7.72 1.11
N LEU A 80 16.75 7.30 0.10
CA LEU A 80 16.22 7.03 -1.24
C LEU A 80 16.10 5.53 -1.46
N ILE A 81 15.03 5.13 -2.15
CA ILE A 81 14.79 3.76 -2.57
C ILE A 81 14.20 3.76 -3.97
N LYS A 82 14.59 2.80 -4.81
CA LYS A 82 13.98 2.64 -6.13
C LYS A 82 12.50 2.23 -6.00
N SER A 83 11.62 2.89 -6.75
CA SER A 83 10.17 2.62 -6.75
C SER A 83 9.84 1.15 -6.95
N LYS A 84 10.50 0.47 -7.88
CA LYS A 84 10.33 -0.97 -8.16
C LYS A 84 10.74 -1.86 -6.99
N GLN A 85 11.77 -1.47 -6.25
CA GLN A 85 12.19 -2.22 -5.05
C GLN A 85 11.17 -2.06 -3.93
N LEU A 86 10.71 -0.83 -3.67
CA LEU A 86 9.68 -0.56 -2.69
C LEU A 86 8.37 -1.28 -3.02
N LEU A 87 7.92 -1.18 -4.28
CA LEU A 87 6.71 -1.85 -4.75
C LEU A 87 6.79 -3.38 -4.57
N LYS A 88 7.94 -3.98 -4.94
CA LYS A 88 8.18 -5.41 -4.73
C LYS A 88 8.09 -5.81 -3.26
N LEU A 89 8.65 -4.99 -2.37
CA LEU A 89 8.64 -5.22 -0.93
C LEU A 89 7.22 -5.18 -0.36
N LEU A 90 6.43 -4.17 -0.76
CA LEU A 90 5.03 -4.02 -0.37
C LEU A 90 4.17 -5.17 -0.91
N ASN A 91 4.28 -5.51 -2.20
CA ASN A 91 3.50 -6.55 -2.85
C ASN A 91 3.73 -7.93 -2.23
N LYS A 92 4.96 -8.21 -1.76
CA LYS A 92 5.29 -9.47 -1.10
C LYS A 92 4.73 -9.60 0.32
N CYS A 93 4.32 -8.50 0.96
CA CYS A 93 3.85 -8.51 2.34
C CYS A 93 2.37 -8.15 2.49
N LYS A 94 1.80 -7.32 1.60
CA LYS A 94 0.46 -6.75 1.75
C LYS A 94 -0.67 -7.78 1.93
N PHE A 95 -0.53 -8.99 1.38
CA PHE A 95 -1.57 -10.03 1.47
C PHE A 95 -1.61 -10.72 2.85
N SER A 96 -0.59 -10.55 3.67
CA SER A 96 -0.53 -11.09 5.04
C SER A 96 -0.90 -10.06 6.11
N VAL A 97 -1.31 -8.85 5.72
CA VAL A 97 -1.78 -7.83 6.66
C VAL A 97 -3.12 -8.24 7.26
N SER A 98 -3.27 -8.12 8.58
CA SER A 98 -4.50 -8.47 9.30
C SER A 98 -5.66 -7.54 8.94
N ASN A 99 -6.87 -8.11 8.98
CA ASN A 99 -8.14 -7.38 8.93
C ASN A 99 -8.80 -7.25 10.31
N ASP A 100 -8.17 -7.78 11.34
CA ASP A 100 -8.69 -7.77 12.70
C ASP A 100 -8.42 -6.40 13.34
N GLU A 101 -9.47 -5.62 13.53
CA GLU A 101 -9.39 -4.27 14.11
C GLU A 101 -9.02 -4.28 15.60
N THR A 102 -9.24 -5.40 16.30
CA THR A 102 -8.87 -5.53 17.72
C THR A 102 -7.35 -5.58 17.91
N ARG A 103 -6.63 -6.09 16.91
CA ARG A 103 -5.16 -6.14 16.86
C ARG A 103 -4.60 -5.17 15.85
N HIS A 104 -4.91 -3.88 16.04
CA HIS A 104 -4.56 -2.80 15.11
C HIS A 104 -3.07 -2.79 14.72
N TYR A 105 -2.15 -3.19 15.62
CA TYR A 105 -0.71 -3.30 15.34
C TYR A 105 -0.35 -4.36 14.28
N LEU A 106 -1.27 -5.26 13.92
CA LEU A 106 -1.14 -6.20 12.80
C LEU A 106 -1.82 -5.70 11.51
N SER A 107 -2.55 -4.57 11.56
CA SER A 107 -3.27 -4.02 10.40
C SER A 107 -2.38 -3.18 9.48
N GLY A 108 -1.09 -3.51 9.44
CA GLY A 108 -0.09 -2.84 8.62
C GLY A 108 1.12 -3.71 8.32
N ILE A 109 2.07 -3.14 7.58
CA ILE A 109 3.40 -3.73 7.37
C ILE A 109 4.37 -3.10 8.35
N TYR A 110 5.08 -3.93 9.08
CA TYR A 110 6.17 -3.54 9.95
C TYR A 110 7.45 -3.40 9.14
N PHE A 111 8.01 -2.19 9.11
CA PHE A 111 9.27 -1.88 8.48
C PHE A 111 10.33 -1.62 9.54
N HIS A 112 11.48 -2.23 9.38
CA HIS A 112 12.63 -1.99 10.22
C HIS A 112 13.93 -2.36 9.49
N GLN A 113 15.03 -1.87 9.98
CA GLN A 113 16.35 -2.25 9.51
C GLN A 113 16.76 -3.60 10.12
N THR A 114 17.37 -4.44 9.33
CA THR A 114 18.02 -5.68 9.79
C THR A 114 19.41 -5.79 9.19
N GLU A 115 20.31 -6.42 9.93
CA GLU A 115 21.64 -6.77 9.46
C GLU A 115 21.74 -8.29 9.27
N VAL A 116 22.32 -8.71 8.16
CA VAL A 116 22.61 -10.12 7.86
C VAL A 116 23.95 -10.17 7.11
N ASP A 117 24.91 -10.92 7.62
CA ASP A 117 26.24 -11.06 7.03
C ASP A 117 26.89 -9.69 6.73
N GLU A 118 26.91 -8.81 7.72
CA GLU A 118 27.45 -7.44 7.62
C GLU A 118 26.81 -6.56 6.54
N LYS A 119 25.60 -6.92 6.09
CA LYS A 119 24.83 -6.15 5.10
C LYS A 119 23.54 -5.64 5.70
N ASN A 120 23.26 -4.38 5.44
CA ASN A 120 22.04 -3.72 5.90
C ASN A 120 20.88 -3.97 4.94
N TYR A 121 19.70 -4.22 5.50
CA TYR A 121 18.46 -4.45 4.76
C TYR A 121 17.33 -3.64 5.35
N LEU A 122 16.49 -3.06 4.49
CA LEU A 122 15.14 -2.66 4.87
C LEU A 122 14.25 -3.91 4.80
N THR A 123 13.71 -4.29 5.94
CA THR A 123 12.90 -5.49 6.10
C THR A 123 11.45 -5.10 6.32
N ALA A 124 10.55 -5.71 5.55
CA ALA A 124 9.11 -5.60 5.69
C ALA A 124 8.54 -6.91 6.20
N VAL A 125 7.67 -6.84 7.21
CA VAL A 125 7.01 -8.01 7.81
C VAL A 125 5.51 -7.72 7.95
N ALA A 126 4.69 -8.68 7.58
CA ALA A 126 3.25 -8.65 7.84
C ALA A 126 2.77 -10.03 8.30
N THR A 127 1.79 -10.05 9.20
CA THR A 127 1.16 -11.27 9.68
C THR A 127 -0.29 -10.99 10.10
N ASP A 128 -1.15 -11.99 9.91
CA ASP A 128 -2.53 -12.03 10.42
C ASP A 128 -2.72 -13.10 11.52
N SER A 129 -1.61 -13.61 12.07
CA SER A 129 -1.48 -14.71 13.04
C SER A 129 -1.61 -16.12 12.46
N HIS A 130 -2.09 -16.27 11.23
CA HIS A 130 -2.21 -17.57 10.54
C HIS A 130 -1.10 -17.76 9.51
N ARG A 131 -0.63 -16.67 8.92
CA ARG A 131 0.47 -16.62 7.95
C ARG A 131 1.33 -15.40 8.20
N MET A 132 2.57 -15.46 7.74
CA MET A 132 3.51 -14.36 7.84
C MET A 132 4.29 -14.22 6.55
N SER A 133 4.49 -13.00 6.12
CA SER A 133 5.35 -12.65 5.00
C SER A 133 6.50 -11.80 5.46
N ILE A 134 7.69 -12.13 4.99
CA ILE A 134 8.92 -11.36 5.22
C ILE A 134 9.54 -11.08 3.87
N SER A 135 9.86 -9.83 3.59
CA SER A 135 10.60 -9.42 2.40
C SER A 135 11.70 -8.45 2.78
N LYS A 136 12.84 -8.54 2.10
CA LYS A 136 14.02 -7.71 2.39
C LYS A 136 14.56 -7.13 1.10
N ILE A 137 15.05 -5.90 1.18
CA ILE A 137 15.87 -5.28 0.14
C ILE A 137 17.17 -4.81 0.76
N LYS A 138 18.27 -5.07 0.06
CA LYS A 138 19.58 -4.62 0.48
C LYS A 138 19.65 -3.10 0.40
N LEU A 139 20.22 -2.48 1.41
CA LEU A 139 20.54 -1.07 1.44
C LEU A 139 22.00 -0.88 1.07
N ASP A 140 22.28 0.15 0.28
CA ASP A 140 23.66 0.48 -0.11
C ASP A 140 24.43 1.15 1.04
N LYS A 141 23.70 1.76 1.97
CA LYS A 141 24.23 2.43 3.16
C LYS A 141 23.34 2.09 4.35
N GLU A 142 23.94 2.17 5.54
CA GLU A 142 23.16 2.21 6.78
C GLU A 142 22.24 3.42 6.78
N ILE A 143 20.98 3.22 7.16
CA ILE A 143 20.00 4.27 7.32
C ILE A 143 19.63 4.40 8.79
N ASN A 144 19.44 5.63 9.26
CA ASN A 144 18.87 5.85 10.59
C ASN A 144 17.34 5.82 10.46
N PHE A 145 16.75 4.63 10.59
CA PHE A 145 15.34 4.39 10.36
C PHE A 145 14.70 3.70 11.58
N ASP A 146 13.89 4.45 12.31
CA ASP A 146 13.12 3.89 13.42
C ASP A 146 12.11 2.88 12.89
N PRO A 147 11.90 1.76 13.60
CA PRO A 147 10.89 0.77 13.23
C PRO A 147 9.49 1.39 13.21
N ILE A 148 8.73 1.11 12.15
CA ILE A 148 7.39 1.66 11.96
C ILE A 148 6.39 0.57 11.54
N ILE A 149 5.09 0.85 11.78
CA ILE A 149 4.00 0.04 11.22
C ILE A 149 3.23 0.92 10.23
N LEU A 150 3.37 0.62 8.94
CA LEU A 150 2.70 1.34 7.85
C LEU A 150 1.27 0.82 7.69
N PRO A 151 0.23 1.67 7.78
CA PRO A 151 -1.16 1.24 7.72
C PRO A 151 -1.56 0.60 6.39
N LYS A 152 -2.45 -0.39 6.42
CA LYS A 152 -2.98 -1.09 5.26
C LYS A 152 -3.46 -0.14 4.14
N LYS A 153 -4.24 0.89 4.49
CA LYS A 153 -4.73 1.87 3.51
C LYS A 153 -3.60 2.59 2.78
N THR A 154 -2.53 2.95 3.49
CA THR A 154 -1.35 3.60 2.91
C THR A 154 -0.58 2.66 2.00
N ILE A 155 -0.47 1.39 2.37
CA ILE A 155 0.20 0.36 1.56
C ILE A 155 -0.48 0.24 0.19
N PHE A 156 -1.81 0.11 0.15
CA PHE A 156 -2.54 -0.02 -1.10
C PHE A 156 -2.45 1.23 -1.95
N GLN A 157 -2.58 2.42 -1.34
CA GLN A 157 -2.43 3.70 -2.04
C GLN A 157 -1.04 3.85 -2.64
N LEU A 158 -0.01 3.52 -1.86
CA LEU A 158 1.38 3.59 -2.31
C LEU A 158 1.65 2.60 -3.45
N CYS A 159 1.15 1.36 -3.37
CA CYS A 159 1.24 0.39 -4.46
C CYS A 159 0.64 0.95 -5.76
N THR A 160 -0.54 1.58 -5.69
CA THR A 160 -1.20 2.17 -6.87
C THR A 160 -0.37 3.29 -7.50
N ILE A 161 0.25 4.14 -6.66
CA ILE A 161 1.11 5.23 -7.15
C ILE A 161 2.39 4.67 -7.78
N LEU A 162 3.02 3.69 -7.12
CA LEU A 162 4.30 3.12 -7.54
C LEU A 162 4.20 2.24 -8.79
N ASP A 163 3.02 1.68 -9.09
CA ASP A 163 2.81 0.78 -10.24
C ASP A 163 3.10 1.48 -11.57
N ASN A 164 2.81 2.78 -11.65
CA ASN A 164 3.04 3.61 -12.83
C ASN A 164 4.22 4.60 -12.68
N TYR A 165 5.05 4.44 -11.65
CA TYR A 165 6.17 5.33 -11.38
C TYR A 165 7.50 4.59 -11.46
N ASP A 166 8.42 5.12 -12.29
CA ASP A 166 9.79 4.61 -12.41
C ASP A 166 10.77 5.71 -12.02
N GLY A 167 11.24 5.66 -10.78
CA GLY A 167 12.15 6.67 -10.24
C GLY A 167 12.56 6.36 -8.81
N ASP A 168 13.21 7.31 -8.19
CA ASP A 168 13.56 7.24 -6.78
C ASP A 168 12.41 7.77 -5.91
N VAL A 169 12.16 7.11 -4.80
CA VAL A 169 11.24 7.54 -3.75
C VAL A 169 12.07 7.99 -2.57
N LYS A 170 11.93 9.25 -2.18
CA LYS A 170 12.52 9.76 -0.96
C LYS A 170 11.58 9.48 0.20
N ILE A 171 12.07 8.78 1.21
CA ILE A 171 11.31 8.42 2.40
C ILE A 171 11.86 9.21 3.58
N SER A 172 10.96 9.92 4.25
CA SER A 172 11.27 10.67 5.48
C SER A 172 10.40 10.15 6.61
N ASN A 173 11.04 9.56 7.63
CA ASN A 173 10.36 9.08 8.83
C ASN A 173 10.24 10.20 9.86
N MET A 174 9.03 10.40 10.34
CA MET A 174 8.69 11.32 11.43
C MET A 174 8.18 10.49 12.61
N LYS A 175 8.22 11.03 13.81
CA LYS A 175 7.82 10.31 15.03
C LYS A 175 6.47 9.59 14.94
N SER A 176 5.47 10.19 14.29
CA SER A 176 4.11 9.63 14.15
C SER A 176 3.59 9.56 12.71
N LYS A 177 4.41 10.00 11.76
CA LYS A 177 4.04 10.08 10.34
C LYS A 177 5.21 9.61 9.48
N ILE A 178 4.92 9.27 8.25
CA ILE A 178 5.91 8.98 7.22
C ILE A 178 5.54 9.75 5.95
N LYS A 179 6.54 10.25 5.27
CA LYS A 179 6.40 10.95 3.99
C LYS A 179 7.12 10.17 2.90
N PHE A 180 6.45 10.01 1.77
CA PHE A 180 7.00 9.47 0.53
C PHE A 180 6.96 10.58 -0.51
N GLU A 181 8.11 11.00 -1.00
CA GLU A 181 8.24 12.00 -2.07
C GLU A 181 8.66 11.31 -3.37
N LEU A 182 7.88 11.53 -4.40
CA LEU A 182 8.12 11.16 -5.78
C LEU A 182 8.38 12.46 -6.58
N SER A 183 8.71 12.38 -7.86
CA SER A 183 9.08 13.57 -8.65
C SER A 183 8.09 14.74 -8.54
N ASN A 184 6.79 14.47 -8.62
CA ASN A 184 5.72 15.48 -8.61
C ASN A 184 4.59 15.15 -7.64
N SER A 185 4.81 14.20 -6.73
CA SER A 185 3.79 13.74 -5.79
C SER A 185 4.37 13.50 -4.41
N ILE A 186 3.60 13.82 -3.38
CA ILE A 186 3.95 13.56 -1.99
C ILE A 186 2.80 12.81 -1.34
N LEU A 187 3.10 11.71 -0.67
CA LEU A 187 2.17 10.97 0.15
C LEU A 187 2.61 11.05 1.61
N ILE A 188 1.76 11.55 2.48
CA ILE A 188 1.98 11.60 3.93
C ILE A 188 0.95 10.72 4.62
N SER A 189 1.42 9.87 5.52
CA SER A 189 0.56 8.98 6.31
C SER A 189 0.88 9.05 7.78
N LYS A 190 -0.14 8.96 8.63
CA LYS A 190 0.06 8.60 10.04
C LYS A 190 0.50 7.13 10.10
N LEU A 191 1.36 6.84 11.06
CA LEU A 191 1.79 5.48 11.40
C LEU A 191 0.81 4.83 12.37
N ILE A 192 0.79 3.52 12.43
CA ILE A 192 0.08 2.79 13.49
C ILE A 192 0.95 2.85 14.74
N ASP A 193 0.37 3.36 15.81
CA ASP A 193 0.98 3.32 17.13
C ASP A 193 0.81 1.91 17.73
N GLY A 194 1.92 1.36 18.23
CA GLY A 194 1.92 0.03 18.81
C GLY A 194 3.24 -0.72 18.60
N LYS A 195 3.39 -1.80 19.32
CA LYS A 195 4.58 -2.66 19.23
C LYS A 195 4.25 -3.91 18.37
N PHE A 196 4.96 -4.05 17.25
CA PHE A 196 4.86 -5.25 16.43
C PHE A 196 5.42 -6.46 17.20
N PRO A 197 4.80 -7.65 17.11
CA PRO A 197 5.27 -8.86 17.80
C PRO A 197 6.68 -9.25 17.38
N ASN A 198 7.40 -9.94 18.29
CA ASN A 198 8.70 -10.51 17.95
C ASN A 198 8.52 -11.72 17.00
N TYR A 199 8.40 -11.40 15.72
CA TYR A 199 8.14 -12.38 14.66
C TYR A 199 9.28 -13.38 14.45
N VAL A 200 10.50 -13.04 14.86
CA VAL A 200 11.67 -13.94 14.70
C VAL A 200 11.51 -15.22 15.50
N GLN A 201 10.79 -15.16 16.62
CA GLN A 201 10.58 -16.32 17.50
C GLN A 201 9.63 -17.38 16.89
N VAL A 202 8.74 -16.96 15.98
CA VAL A 202 7.78 -17.87 15.34
C VAL A 202 8.27 -18.46 14.02
N ILE A 203 9.47 -18.05 13.54
CA ILE A 203 10.06 -18.62 12.34
C ILE A 203 10.58 -20.03 12.66
N PRO A 204 10.07 -21.07 11.96
CA PRO A 204 10.52 -22.45 12.16
C PRO A 204 12.00 -22.59 11.79
N LYS A 205 12.83 -23.07 12.73
CA LYS A 205 14.27 -23.22 12.52
C LYS A 205 14.73 -24.64 12.20
N LYS A 206 13.88 -25.66 12.50
CA LYS A 206 14.24 -27.08 12.41
C LYS A 206 13.30 -27.85 11.49
N ASN A 207 13.19 -27.40 10.24
CA ASN A 207 12.41 -28.09 9.22
C ASN A 207 13.34 -29.02 8.41
N HIS A 208 13.23 -30.33 8.67
CA HIS A 208 14.01 -31.33 7.95
C HIS A 208 13.32 -31.89 6.71
N LYS A 209 12.00 -31.70 6.62
CA LYS A 209 11.21 -32.14 5.45
C LYS A 209 11.07 -30.97 4.48
N LYS A 210 11.47 -31.20 3.22
CA LYS A 210 11.39 -30.21 2.14
C LYS A 210 10.42 -30.72 1.07
N LEU A 211 9.64 -29.83 0.51
CA LEU A 211 8.82 -30.03 -0.67
C LEU A 211 9.36 -29.11 -1.78
N GLU A 212 9.79 -29.70 -2.89
CA GLU A 212 10.16 -28.98 -4.11
C GLU A 212 9.14 -29.31 -5.18
N ILE A 213 8.51 -28.30 -5.77
CA ILE A 213 7.41 -28.47 -6.72
C ILE A 213 7.40 -27.32 -7.72
N ASP A 214 6.98 -27.61 -8.96
CA ASP A 214 6.75 -26.58 -9.97
C ASP A 214 5.64 -25.63 -9.53
N LEU A 215 5.92 -24.32 -9.56
CA LEU A 215 5.02 -23.27 -9.07
C LEU A 215 3.69 -23.24 -9.84
N LYS A 216 3.74 -23.36 -11.18
CA LYS A 216 2.53 -23.28 -12.01
C LYS A 216 1.65 -24.49 -11.83
N LEU A 217 2.25 -25.68 -11.81
CA LEU A 217 1.54 -26.93 -11.56
C LEU A 217 0.86 -26.91 -10.20
N PHE A 218 1.59 -26.48 -9.16
CA PHE A 218 1.07 -26.40 -7.81
C PHE A 218 -0.08 -25.40 -7.70
N LEU A 219 0.10 -24.18 -8.22
CA LEU A 219 -0.92 -23.15 -8.21
C LEU A 219 -2.20 -23.61 -8.88
N ASN A 220 -2.11 -24.16 -10.08
CA ASN A 220 -3.27 -24.66 -10.84
C ASN A 220 -3.96 -25.81 -10.12
N SER A 221 -3.20 -26.70 -9.47
CA SER A 221 -3.77 -27.82 -8.73
C SER A 221 -4.51 -27.37 -7.48
N VAL A 222 -3.93 -26.43 -6.72
CA VAL A 222 -4.60 -25.84 -5.54
C VAL A 222 -5.86 -25.09 -5.96
N ASP A 223 -5.81 -24.27 -7.01
CA ASP A 223 -6.94 -23.49 -7.50
C ASP A 223 -8.09 -24.40 -7.96
N ARG A 224 -7.76 -25.49 -8.67
CA ARG A 224 -8.72 -26.49 -9.11
C ARG A 224 -9.45 -27.17 -7.95
N VAL A 225 -8.70 -27.64 -6.95
CA VAL A 225 -9.30 -28.31 -5.78
C VAL A 225 -10.08 -27.33 -4.91
N ALA A 226 -9.59 -26.10 -4.77
CA ALA A 226 -10.25 -25.04 -4.00
C ALA A 226 -11.55 -24.53 -4.66
N SER A 227 -11.79 -24.81 -5.95
CA SER A 227 -12.98 -24.32 -6.66
C SER A 227 -14.31 -24.88 -6.09
N ILE A 228 -14.26 -25.99 -5.37
CA ILE A 228 -15.44 -26.57 -4.71
C ILE A 228 -15.86 -25.81 -3.44
N SER A 229 -14.96 -24.98 -2.89
CA SER A 229 -15.25 -24.17 -1.71
C SER A 229 -15.98 -22.88 -2.13
N LEU A 230 -17.28 -22.82 -1.92
CA LEU A 230 -18.12 -21.67 -2.25
C LEU A 230 -17.70 -20.41 -1.47
N ASP A 231 -17.37 -20.56 -0.20
CA ASP A 231 -17.07 -19.46 0.71
C ASP A 231 -15.59 -19.06 0.76
N LYS A 232 -14.72 -19.76 0.04
CA LYS A 232 -13.25 -19.60 0.09
C LYS A 232 -12.67 -19.68 1.52
N LYS A 233 -13.37 -20.33 2.43
CA LYS A 233 -12.99 -20.48 3.84
C LYS A 233 -12.44 -21.86 4.16
N ASP A 234 -12.71 -22.84 3.29
CA ASP A 234 -12.28 -24.21 3.51
C ASP A 234 -10.79 -24.35 3.30
N GLY A 235 -10.15 -25.12 4.16
CA GLY A 235 -8.73 -25.41 4.03
C GLY A 235 -8.46 -26.48 2.99
N VAL A 236 -7.43 -26.32 2.19
CA VAL A 236 -6.90 -27.38 1.33
C VAL A 236 -6.02 -28.29 2.17
N LYS A 237 -6.38 -29.58 2.29
CA LYS A 237 -5.57 -30.58 2.96
C LYS A 237 -4.47 -31.08 2.04
N PHE A 238 -3.24 -31.07 2.54
CA PHE A 238 -2.04 -31.59 1.88
C PHE A 238 -1.65 -32.93 2.49
N SER A 239 -1.66 -33.97 1.68
CA SER A 239 -1.21 -35.31 2.09
C SER A 239 0.02 -35.68 1.27
N LEU A 240 1.21 -35.66 1.94
CA LEU A 240 2.49 -35.86 1.31
C LEU A 240 2.98 -37.29 1.57
N THR A 241 3.45 -37.95 0.52
CA THR A 241 4.24 -39.17 0.56
C THR A 241 5.60 -38.91 -0.12
N LYS A 242 6.45 -39.94 -0.26
CA LYS A 242 7.83 -39.76 -0.76
C LYS A 242 7.90 -39.05 -2.13
N ASN A 243 6.96 -39.33 -3.06
CA ASN A 243 6.97 -38.79 -4.42
C ASN A 243 5.59 -38.32 -4.88
N SER A 244 4.65 -38.14 -3.97
CA SER A 244 3.29 -37.73 -4.30
C SER A 244 2.77 -36.72 -3.30
N LEU A 245 2.09 -35.69 -3.80
CA LEU A 245 1.30 -34.74 -3.04
C LEU A 245 -0.15 -34.88 -3.48
N ASN A 246 -1.02 -35.29 -2.57
CA ASN A 246 -2.46 -35.24 -2.78
C ASN A 246 -3.06 -34.03 -2.12
N LEU A 247 -3.92 -33.32 -2.86
CA LEU A 247 -4.64 -32.13 -2.43
C LEU A 247 -6.12 -32.48 -2.30
N SER A 248 -6.74 -32.17 -1.17
CA SER A 248 -8.18 -32.43 -1.02
C SER A 248 -8.87 -31.29 -0.27
N VAL A 249 -10.11 -31.00 -0.64
CA VAL A 249 -11.03 -30.10 0.06
C VAL A 249 -12.30 -30.88 0.33
N ASN A 250 -12.84 -30.69 1.52
CA ASN A 250 -14.14 -31.24 1.89
C ASN A 250 -15.01 -30.09 2.41
N ASN A 251 -16.13 -29.88 1.74
CA ASN A 251 -17.13 -28.88 2.12
C ASN A 251 -18.48 -29.56 2.31
N ALA A 252 -19.05 -29.43 3.50
CA ALA A 252 -20.31 -30.11 3.88
C ALA A 252 -21.50 -29.73 2.96
N ASN A 253 -21.45 -28.56 2.34
CA ASN A 253 -22.58 -28.04 1.53
C ASN A 253 -22.36 -28.25 0.02
N SER A 254 -21.12 -28.35 -0.43
CA SER A 254 -20.79 -28.37 -1.88
C SER A 254 -20.21 -29.70 -2.35
N GLY A 255 -19.80 -30.59 -1.43
CA GLY A 255 -19.16 -31.86 -1.74
C GLY A 255 -17.65 -31.86 -1.49
N ASP A 256 -16.95 -32.80 -2.09
CA ASP A 256 -15.50 -33.00 -1.97
C ASP A 256 -14.79 -32.95 -3.32
N GLY A 257 -13.52 -32.57 -3.30
CA GLY A 257 -12.65 -32.51 -4.46
C GLY A 257 -11.24 -33.01 -4.14
N ASN A 258 -10.65 -33.82 -5.07
CA ASN A 258 -9.32 -34.38 -4.96
C ASN A 258 -8.47 -34.09 -6.21
#